data_d87e6c979738c07543425a3169038beb
#
_entry.id   d87e6c979738c07543425a3169038beb
#
_cell.length_a   1.000
_cell.length_b   1.000
_cell.length_c   1.000
_cell.angle_alpha   90.00
_cell.angle_beta   90.00
_cell.angle_gamma   90.00
#
_symmetry.space_group_name_H-M   'P 1'
#
loop_
_entity.id
_entity.type
_entity.pdbx_description
1 polymer ?
#
loop_
_entity_poly.entity_id
_entity_poly.type
_entity_poly.pdbx_seq_one_letter_code
_entity_poly.pdbx_strand_id
1 'polypeptide(L)'
;MIALDAEQNMILATAARIAREVVKPRAAEIDEKQEFPWDIVGVFAENGILTPLLPEEYGGIGASYLLFAMIIEEIAKVCASSALILIAQADGMLPILYGGSRELKQKYLPGLAKGKLAAFAATEPGAGSDILSMRTRTNGRDVYKISGQKCFITNGSVADVISLYAYTDPDKGARGITPFVVEKGAQGLSYGRNENKMGMRGSINSELFLEDLVVPAENRIGREGDGIGNLMSTLNTCRLFAAAQAVGLAQGAIDEAVAYAKQRVQFGQPIAKLQSIQFMIADMAAGTEAARLLTYQAARYIDEGKHHLVPKFCAMAKFIASDTAMRVTTDAVQVMGGYGYMKDFPVERMMRDAKLIQIYTGTNQIMRLVVGREIFKV
;
A
#
# COMPACT_ATOMS: atom_id res chain seq x y z
N MET A 1 -14.20 9.78 -18.95
CA MET A 1 -13.48 10.43 -17.82
C MET A 1 -14.34 10.28 -16.57
N ILE A 2 -13.76 9.91 -15.45
CA ILE A 2 -14.45 9.96 -14.16
C ILE A 2 -14.55 11.43 -13.76
N ALA A 3 -15.76 11.93 -13.55
CA ALA A 3 -15.96 13.30 -13.14
C ALA A 3 -15.67 13.43 -11.63
N LEU A 4 -14.69 14.22 -11.27
CA LEU A 4 -14.44 14.70 -9.91
C LEU A 4 -15.13 16.07 -9.75
N ASP A 5 -15.59 16.36 -8.53
CA ASP A 5 -16.06 17.71 -8.20
C ASP A 5 -14.89 18.70 -8.04
N ALA A 6 -15.17 19.97 -7.77
CA ALA A 6 -14.17 21.02 -7.70
C ALA A 6 -13.19 20.82 -6.54
N GLU A 7 -13.66 20.34 -5.39
CA GLU A 7 -12.84 20.09 -4.21
C GLU A 7 -11.91 18.89 -4.42
N GLN A 8 -12.44 17.78 -4.94
CA GLN A 8 -11.65 16.60 -5.27
C GLN A 8 -10.56 16.91 -6.31
N ASN A 9 -10.86 17.74 -7.32
CA ASN A 9 -9.88 18.18 -8.29
C ASN A 9 -8.76 19.03 -7.66
N MET A 10 -9.09 19.88 -6.69
CA MET A 10 -8.12 20.70 -5.96
C MET A 10 -7.20 19.84 -5.08
N ILE A 11 -7.76 18.84 -4.38
CA ILE A 11 -6.99 17.89 -3.57
C ILE A 11 -6.03 17.09 -4.46
N LEU A 12 -6.51 16.58 -5.59
CA LEU A 12 -5.69 15.82 -6.53
C LEU A 12 -4.58 16.69 -7.15
N ALA A 13 -4.88 17.94 -7.51
CA ALA A 13 -3.88 18.88 -7.99
C ALA A 13 -2.81 19.18 -6.94
N THR A 14 -3.19 19.26 -5.67
CA THR A 14 -2.25 19.41 -4.54
C THR A 14 -1.34 18.20 -4.42
N ALA A 15 -1.88 16.98 -4.48
CA ALA A 15 -1.10 15.75 -4.46
C ALA A 15 -0.12 15.67 -5.65
N ALA A 16 -0.56 16.05 -6.86
CA ALA A 16 0.30 16.09 -8.04
C ALA A 16 1.43 17.13 -7.91
N ARG A 17 1.15 18.30 -7.30
CA ARG A 17 2.17 19.32 -7.02
C ARG A 17 3.19 18.80 -5.99
N ILE A 18 2.74 18.18 -4.90
CA ILE A 18 3.62 17.57 -3.89
C ILE A 18 4.49 16.48 -4.52
N ALA A 19 3.91 15.63 -5.36
CA ALA A 19 4.65 14.59 -6.09
C ALA A 19 5.80 15.20 -6.91
N ARG A 20 5.50 16.25 -7.68
CA ARG A 20 6.48 16.89 -8.60
C ARG A 20 7.54 17.71 -7.85
N GLU A 21 7.13 18.50 -6.86
CA GLU A 21 7.98 19.54 -6.26
C GLU A 21 8.70 19.07 -4.99
N VAL A 22 8.13 18.11 -4.25
CA VAL A 22 8.68 17.61 -2.99
C VAL A 22 9.21 16.18 -3.13
N VAL A 23 8.42 15.27 -3.68
CA VAL A 23 8.76 13.83 -3.69
C VAL A 23 9.75 13.48 -4.80
N LYS A 24 9.53 13.96 -6.04
CA LYS A 24 10.38 13.61 -7.19
C LYS A 24 11.87 13.96 -6.97
N PRO A 25 12.24 15.14 -6.44
CA PRO A 25 13.65 15.49 -6.22
C PRO A 25 14.37 14.60 -5.21
N ARG A 26 13.62 13.99 -4.27
CA ARG A 26 14.15 13.17 -3.18
C ARG A 26 14.20 11.69 -3.49
N ALA A 27 13.50 11.23 -4.56
CA ALA A 27 13.25 9.82 -4.80
C ALA A 27 14.51 8.96 -4.99
N ALA A 28 15.56 9.49 -5.65
CA ALA A 28 16.83 8.79 -5.83
C ALA A 28 17.61 8.67 -4.52
N GLU A 29 17.71 9.76 -3.76
CA GLU A 29 18.39 9.79 -2.46
C GLU A 29 17.72 8.84 -1.44
N ILE A 30 16.40 8.82 -1.40
CA ILE A 30 15.61 7.93 -0.53
C ILE A 30 15.92 6.46 -0.84
N ASP A 31 16.00 6.09 -2.12
CA ASP A 31 16.33 4.72 -2.52
C ASP A 31 17.79 4.37 -2.16
N GLU A 32 18.74 5.27 -2.42
CA GLU A 32 20.14 5.04 -2.15
C GLU A 32 20.44 4.88 -0.66
N LYS A 33 19.97 5.83 0.16
CA LYS A 33 20.21 5.85 1.61
C LYS A 33 19.37 4.83 2.38
N GLN A 34 18.26 4.36 1.82
CA GLN A 34 17.29 3.49 2.50
C GLN A 34 16.74 4.12 3.78
N GLU A 35 16.58 5.43 3.78
CA GLU A 35 16.10 6.19 4.93
C GLU A 35 14.60 6.51 4.79
N PHE A 36 13.91 6.50 5.94
CA PHE A 36 12.51 6.86 6.00
C PHE A 36 12.35 8.38 5.83
N PRO A 37 11.57 8.85 4.85
CA PRO A 37 11.49 10.26 4.49
C PRO A 37 10.52 11.02 5.39
N TRP A 38 10.91 11.33 6.62
CA TRP A 38 10.11 12.04 7.61
C TRP A 38 9.63 13.41 7.12
N ASP A 39 10.45 14.12 6.34
CA ASP A 39 10.10 15.39 5.74
C ASP A 39 8.90 15.26 4.78
N ILE A 40 8.88 14.22 3.95
CA ILE A 40 7.75 13.94 3.04
C ILE A 40 6.50 13.56 3.84
N VAL A 41 6.64 12.76 4.90
CA VAL A 41 5.53 12.40 5.80
C VAL A 41 4.91 13.65 6.43
N GLY A 42 5.75 14.59 6.90
CA GLY A 42 5.28 15.87 7.42
C GLY A 42 4.44 16.64 6.40
N VAL A 43 4.93 16.76 5.16
CA VAL A 43 4.18 17.43 4.06
C VAL A 43 2.87 16.71 3.76
N PHE A 44 2.83 15.37 3.77
CA PHE A 44 1.60 14.61 3.58
C PHE A 44 0.57 14.88 4.68
N ALA A 45 1.02 14.94 5.95
CA ALA A 45 0.15 15.23 7.08
C ALA A 45 -0.40 16.67 7.03
N GLU A 46 0.46 17.67 6.80
CA GLU A 46 0.09 19.08 6.71
C GLU A 46 -0.93 19.36 5.60
N ASN A 47 -0.90 18.59 4.51
CA ASN A 47 -1.82 18.73 3.38
C ASN A 47 -3.01 17.75 3.42
N GLY A 48 -3.21 17.01 4.52
CA GLY A 48 -4.35 16.10 4.71
C GLY A 48 -4.32 14.84 3.84
N ILE A 49 -3.23 14.58 3.11
CA ILE A 49 -3.13 13.41 2.20
C ILE A 49 -2.51 12.17 2.86
N LEU A 50 -2.05 12.27 4.12
CA LEU A 50 -1.53 11.11 4.86
C LEU A 50 -2.67 10.14 5.26
N THR A 51 -3.83 10.67 5.63
CA THR A 51 -5.00 9.91 6.09
C THR A 51 -6.31 10.42 5.48
N PRO A 52 -6.40 10.56 4.16
CA PRO A 52 -7.54 11.26 3.53
C PRO A 52 -8.87 10.53 3.71
N LEU A 53 -8.85 9.20 3.92
CA LEU A 53 -10.05 8.39 4.17
C LEU A 53 -10.68 8.60 5.54
N LEU A 54 -9.97 9.22 6.50
CA LEU A 54 -10.55 9.48 7.81
C LEU A 54 -11.72 10.46 7.70
N PRO A 55 -12.86 10.16 8.35
CA PRO A 55 -13.95 11.11 8.50
C PRO A 55 -13.50 12.41 9.19
N GLU A 56 -14.19 13.51 8.88
CA GLU A 56 -13.92 14.83 9.44
C GLU A 56 -13.99 14.85 10.98
N GLU A 57 -14.88 14.06 11.57
CA GLU A 57 -15.01 13.91 13.03
C GLU A 57 -13.72 13.42 13.72
N TYR A 58 -12.80 12.79 12.97
CA TYR A 58 -11.47 12.35 13.43
C TYR A 58 -10.34 13.20 12.87
N GLY A 59 -10.65 14.30 12.18
CA GLY A 59 -9.65 15.22 11.61
C GLY A 59 -9.13 14.86 10.23
N GLY A 60 -9.78 13.94 9.51
CA GLY A 60 -9.52 13.66 8.09
C GLY A 60 -10.34 14.56 7.17
N ILE A 61 -10.29 14.27 5.88
CA ILE A 61 -11.06 14.98 4.83
C ILE A 61 -12.21 14.15 4.28
N GLY A 62 -12.45 12.94 4.78
CA GLY A 62 -13.54 12.07 4.33
C GLY A 62 -13.49 11.69 2.85
N ALA A 63 -12.29 11.60 2.28
CA ALA A 63 -12.09 11.30 0.86
C ALA A 63 -12.70 9.96 0.46
N SER A 64 -13.21 9.86 -0.78
CA SER A 64 -13.60 8.59 -1.37
C SER A 64 -12.39 7.68 -1.61
N TYR A 65 -12.61 6.38 -1.70
CA TYR A 65 -11.56 5.41 -2.05
C TYR A 65 -11.01 5.66 -3.46
N LEU A 66 -11.84 6.16 -4.36
CA LEU A 66 -11.42 6.56 -5.70
C LEU A 66 -10.42 7.74 -5.64
N LEU A 67 -10.74 8.79 -4.88
CA LEU A 67 -9.85 9.95 -4.74
C LEU A 67 -8.52 9.54 -4.10
N PHE A 68 -8.56 8.70 -3.07
CA PHE A 68 -7.33 8.22 -2.45
C PHE A 68 -6.50 7.34 -3.39
N ALA A 69 -7.12 6.48 -4.20
CA ALA A 69 -6.42 5.72 -5.24
C ALA A 69 -5.73 6.64 -6.25
N MET A 70 -6.38 7.73 -6.66
CA MET A 70 -5.77 8.74 -7.55
C MET A 70 -4.60 9.49 -6.88
N ILE A 71 -4.70 9.82 -5.59
CA ILE A 71 -3.59 10.42 -4.82
C ILE A 71 -2.39 9.46 -4.79
N ILE A 72 -2.62 8.18 -4.49
CA ILE A 72 -1.57 7.15 -4.48
C ILE A 72 -0.92 7.04 -5.87
N GLU A 73 -1.71 7.06 -6.94
CA GLU A 73 -1.23 7.05 -8.32
C GLU A 73 -0.30 8.22 -8.60
N GLU A 74 -0.69 9.46 -8.25
CA GLU A 74 0.13 10.66 -8.47
C GLU A 74 1.49 10.59 -7.75
N ILE A 75 1.51 10.15 -6.50
CA ILE A 75 2.76 9.98 -5.74
C ILE A 75 3.61 8.84 -6.31
N ALA A 76 2.99 7.73 -6.69
CA ALA A 76 3.69 6.55 -7.21
C ALA A 76 4.36 6.80 -8.57
N LYS A 77 3.87 7.72 -9.39
CA LYS A 77 4.50 8.14 -10.66
C LYS A 77 5.96 8.54 -10.47
N VAL A 78 6.32 9.07 -9.33
CA VAL A 78 7.66 9.61 -9.06
C VAL A 78 8.42 8.82 -8.00
N CYS A 79 7.72 8.23 -7.02
CA CYS A 79 8.35 7.46 -5.94
C CYS A 79 7.39 6.43 -5.34
N ALA A 80 7.59 5.15 -5.66
CA ALA A 80 6.79 4.07 -5.11
C ALA A 80 6.99 3.90 -3.59
N SER A 81 8.18 4.18 -3.05
CA SER A 81 8.45 4.16 -1.60
C SER A 81 7.54 5.15 -0.84
N SER A 82 7.44 6.38 -1.33
CA SER A 82 6.59 7.41 -0.70
C SER A 82 5.09 7.07 -0.82
N ALA A 83 4.66 6.51 -1.95
CA ALA A 83 3.30 6.02 -2.11
C ALA A 83 2.99 4.85 -1.17
N LEU A 84 3.96 3.96 -0.91
CA LEU A 84 3.78 2.83 0.03
C LEU A 84 3.61 3.32 1.47
N ILE A 85 4.16 4.47 1.86
CA ILE A 85 3.92 5.07 3.18
C ILE A 85 2.43 5.43 3.35
N LEU A 86 1.80 6.04 2.33
CA LEU A 86 0.36 6.34 2.34
C LEU A 86 -0.48 5.06 2.46
N ILE A 87 -0.08 4.01 1.75
CA ILE A 87 -0.76 2.71 1.78
C ILE A 87 -0.62 2.08 3.17
N ALA A 88 0.59 2.01 3.71
CA ALA A 88 0.85 1.42 5.02
C ALA A 88 0.12 2.17 6.16
N GLN A 89 0.03 3.50 6.03
CA GLN A 89 -0.76 4.32 6.93
C GLN A 89 -2.24 3.93 6.90
N ALA A 90 -2.82 3.78 5.71
CA ALA A 90 -4.20 3.33 5.55
C ALA A 90 -4.37 1.88 6.05
N ASP A 91 -3.45 0.97 5.73
CA ASP A 91 -3.50 -0.43 6.14
C ASP A 91 -3.55 -0.57 7.66
N GLY A 92 -2.75 0.22 8.40
CA GLY A 92 -2.74 0.22 9.86
C GLY A 92 -3.97 0.91 10.49
N MET A 93 -4.53 1.90 9.81
CA MET A 93 -5.69 2.69 10.25
C MET A 93 -7.03 1.97 10.04
N LEU A 94 -7.19 1.30 8.89
CA LEU A 94 -8.46 0.71 8.47
C LEU A 94 -9.03 -0.33 9.45
N PRO A 95 -8.24 -1.21 10.10
CA PRO A 95 -8.78 -2.13 11.11
C PRO A 95 -9.50 -1.39 12.24
N ILE A 96 -8.95 -0.26 12.70
CA ILE A 96 -9.54 0.59 13.76
C ILE A 96 -10.81 1.26 13.23
N LEU A 97 -10.76 1.81 12.02
CA LEU A 97 -11.89 2.49 11.38
C LEU A 97 -13.08 1.54 11.17
N TYR A 98 -12.81 0.30 10.72
CA TYR A 98 -13.86 -0.68 10.40
C TYR A 98 -14.44 -1.37 11.64
N GLY A 99 -13.60 -1.72 12.62
CA GLY A 99 -14.02 -2.59 13.74
C GLY A 99 -13.89 -1.97 15.13
N GLY A 100 -13.24 -0.80 15.27
CA GLY A 100 -13.04 -0.17 16.57
C GLY A 100 -14.32 0.37 17.19
N SER A 101 -14.42 0.31 18.52
CA SER A 101 -15.47 1.01 19.26
C SER A 101 -15.33 2.54 19.05
N ARG A 102 -16.35 3.29 19.42
CA ARG A 102 -16.30 4.76 19.34
C ARG A 102 -15.15 5.33 20.16
N GLU A 103 -14.94 4.81 21.36
CA GLU A 103 -13.87 5.20 22.29
C GLU A 103 -12.49 4.91 21.67
N LEU A 104 -12.33 3.73 21.09
CA LEU A 104 -11.08 3.32 20.42
C LEU A 104 -10.76 4.24 19.23
N LYS A 105 -11.75 4.53 18.40
CA LYS A 105 -11.63 5.47 17.27
C LYS A 105 -11.24 6.87 17.74
N GLN A 106 -11.92 7.40 18.77
CA GLN A 106 -11.62 8.71 19.34
C GLN A 106 -10.23 8.79 19.98
N LYS A 107 -9.75 7.67 20.55
CA LYS A 107 -8.42 7.61 21.16
C LYS A 107 -7.30 7.68 20.11
N TYR A 108 -7.43 6.96 18.99
CA TYR A 108 -6.31 6.75 18.07
C TYR A 108 -6.39 7.55 16.76
N LEU A 109 -7.57 7.64 16.13
CA LEU A 109 -7.69 8.19 14.78
C LEU A 109 -7.28 9.68 14.69
N PRO A 110 -7.64 10.57 15.65
CA PRO A 110 -7.20 11.97 15.57
C PRO A 110 -5.69 12.16 15.64
N GLY A 111 -4.97 11.25 16.29
CA GLY A 111 -3.51 11.26 16.31
C GLY A 111 -2.91 10.92 14.95
N LEU A 112 -3.52 9.98 14.24
CA LEU A 112 -3.10 9.60 12.87
C LEU A 112 -3.34 10.74 11.88
N ALA A 113 -4.44 11.47 12.00
CA ALA A 113 -4.71 12.66 11.19
C ALA A 113 -3.64 13.75 11.38
N LYS A 114 -3.04 13.84 12.58
CA LYS A 114 -2.00 14.80 12.93
C LYS A 114 -0.56 14.32 12.64
N GLY A 115 -0.40 13.24 11.89
CA GLY A 115 0.92 12.78 11.47
C GLY A 115 1.51 11.62 12.28
N LYS A 116 0.83 11.09 13.31
CA LYS A 116 1.23 9.80 13.89
C LYS A 116 1.13 8.70 12.84
N LEU A 117 2.06 7.76 12.90
CA LEU A 117 2.11 6.68 11.92
C LEU A 117 1.42 5.42 12.41
N ALA A 118 0.82 4.70 11.45
CA ALA A 118 0.20 3.42 11.67
C ALA A 118 0.93 2.29 10.92
N ALA A 119 0.82 1.07 11.47
CA ALA A 119 1.28 -0.16 10.83
C ALA A 119 0.23 -1.27 10.95
N PHE A 120 0.29 -2.22 10.01
CA PHE A 120 -0.56 -3.40 9.97
C PHE A 120 0.29 -4.66 10.17
N ALA A 121 0.00 -5.45 11.22
CA ALA A 121 0.82 -6.58 11.63
C ALA A 121 0.02 -7.89 11.67
N ALA A 122 -0.08 -8.58 10.53
CA ALA A 122 -0.70 -9.89 10.42
C ALA A 122 0.31 -10.99 10.05
N THR A 123 1.23 -10.71 9.12
CA THR A 123 2.18 -11.67 8.54
C THR A 123 3.20 -12.17 9.56
N GLU A 124 3.51 -13.48 9.51
CA GLU A 124 4.52 -14.15 10.33
C GLU A 124 5.51 -14.92 9.45
N PRO A 125 6.70 -15.31 9.97
CA PRO A 125 7.67 -16.09 9.21
C PRO A 125 7.08 -17.39 8.60
N GLY A 126 6.12 -18.01 9.28
CA GLY A 126 5.43 -19.22 8.82
C GLY A 126 4.03 -18.99 8.22
N ALA A 127 3.53 -17.75 8.16
CA ALA A 127 2.16 -17.43 7.75
C ALA A 127 2.09 -16.17 6.90
N GLY A 128 2.32 -16.33 5.60
CA GLY A 128 2.18 -15.28 4.58
C GLY A 128 0.89 -15.47 3.79
N SER A 129 0.96 -16.17 2.65
CA SER A 129 -0.23 -16.50 1.85
C SER A 129 -1.23 -17.38 2.60
N ASP A 130 -0.74 -18.27 3.47
CA ASP A 130 -1.54 -19.03 4.42
C ASP A 130 -1.64 -18.29 5.75
N ILE A 131 -2.42 -17.20 5.75
CA ILE A 131 -2.53 -16.30 6.91
C ILE A 131 -3.18 -16.99 8.13
N LEU A 132 -3.97 -18.05 7.93
CA LEU A 132 -4.60 -18.79 9.00
C LEU A 132 -3.61 -19.69 9.77
N SER A 133 -2.43 -19.92 9.24
CA SER A 133 -1.34 -20.65 9.91
C SER A 133 -0.53 -19.79 10.88
N MET A 134 -1.00 -18.56 11.21
CA MET A 134 -0.35 -17.70 12.20
C MET A 134 -0.26 -18.40 13.56
N ARG A 135 0.82 -18.13 14.29
CA ARG A 135 1.11 -18.72 15.61
C ARG A 135 1.05 -17.72 16.76
N THR A 136 1.05 -16.42 16.45
CA THR A 136 0.85 -15.37 17.46
C THR A 136 -0.45 -15.60 18.18
N ARG A 137 -0.39 -15.72 19.48
CA ARG A 137 -1.53 -16.04 20.35
C ARG A 137 -1.51 -15.20 21.59
N THR A 138 -2.66 -15.06 22.19
CA THR A 138 -2.82 -14.35 23.45
C THR A 138 -3.61 -15.17 24.45
N ASN A 139 -3.43 -14.84 25.72
CA ASN A 139 -4.25 -15.28 26.85
C ASN A 139 -4.70 -14.05 27.66
N GLY A 140 -5.65 -14.26 28.55
CA GLY A 140 -6.25 -13.19 29.37
C GLY A 140 -7.57 -12.67 28.78
N ARG A 141 -8.27 -11.84 29.56
CA ARG A 141 -9.55 -11.21 29.16
C ARG A 141 -9.60 -9.73 29.47
N ASP A 142 -9.18 -9.30 30.67
CA ASP A 142 -9.10 -7.89 31.06
C ASP A 142 -7.80 -7.23 30.59
N VAL A 143 -6.73 -8.02 30.55
CA VAL A 143 -5.44 -7.68 29.99
C VAL A 143 -4.97 -8.87 29.16
N TYR A 144 -4.68 -8.63 27.89
CA TYR A 144 -4.12 -9.63 27.00
C TYR A 144 -2.60 -9.65 27.08
N LYS A 145 -2.03 -10.87 27.16
CA LYS A 145 -0.59 -11.10 27.00
C LYS A 145 -0.38 -11.81 25.68
N ILE A 146 0.23 -11.12 24.72
CA ILE A 146 0.40 -11.60 23.35
C ILE A 146 1.85 -12.04 23.14
N SER A 147 2.04 -13.30 22.70
CA SER A 147 3.36 -13.84 22.40
C SER A 147 3.41 -14.35 20.96
N GLY A 148 4.51 -14.05 20.27
CA GLY A 148 4.74 -14.42 18.88
C GLY A 148 5.73 -13.50 18.16
N GLN A 149 5.74 -13.61 16.83
CA GLN A 149 6.62 -12.82 15.97
C GLN A 149 5.86 -12.40 14.71
N LYS A 150 6.00 -11.15 14.31
CA LYS A 150 5.50 -10.66 13.04
C LYS A 150 6.68 -10.26 12.16
N CYS A 151 6.54 -10.42 10.84
CA CYS A 151 7.62 -10.09 9.90
C CYS A 151 7.07 -9.30 8.70
N PHE A 152 7.99 -8.62 8.02
CA PHE A 152 7.66 -7.76 6.88
C PHE A 152 6.64 -6.66 7.20
N ILE A 153 6.70 -6.10 8.42
CA ILE A 153 5.75 -5.07 8.84
C ILE A 153 6.21 -3.70 8.36
N THR A 154 5.49 -3.17 7.37
CA THR A 154 5.74 -1.82 6.85
C THR A 154 5.41 -0.80 7.94
N ASN A 155 6.27 0.19 8.10
CA ASN A 155 6.28 1.15 9.21
C ASN A 155 6.49 0.52 10.60
N GLY A 156 6.79 -0.77 10.74
CA GLY A 156 6.78 -1.49 12.02
C GLY A 156 7.57 -0.80 13.12
N SER A 157 8.81 -0.38 12.86
CA SER A 157 9.69 0.27 13.84
C SER A 157 9.43 1.78 14.03
N VAL A 158 8.70 2.42 13.12
CA VAL A 158 8.42 3.87 13.16
C VAL A 158 6.99 4.20 13.56
N ALA A 159 6.06 3.25 13.45
CA ALA A 159 4.65 3.46 13.74
C ALA A 159 4.40 3.77 15.23
N ASP A 160 3.52 4.73 15.48
CA ASP A 160 2.99 5.04 16.82
C ASP A 160 1.90 4.06 17.25
N VAL A 161 1.19 3.52 16.26
CA VAL A 161 0.02 2.63 16.44
C VAL A 161 0.13 1.45 15.49
N ILE A 162 -0.04 0.24 16.00
CA ILE A 162 0.03 -1.01 15.24
C ILE A 162 -1.29 -1.75 15.38
N SER A 163 -1.98 -2.01 14.27
CA SER A 163 -3.10 -2.95 14.21
C SER A 163 -2.56 -4.37 14.08
N LEU A 164 -2.60 -5.13 15.17
CA LEU A 164 -1.95 -6.45 15.31
C LEU A 164 -3.01 -7.55 15.41
N TYR A 165 -2.82 -8.65 14.69
CA TYR A 165 -3.70 -9.83 14.70
C TYR A 165 -3.06 -11.00 15.44
N ALA A 166 -3.85 -11.61 16.36
CA ALA A 166 -3.43 -12.77 17.13
C ALA A 166 -4.60 -13.74 17.34
N TYR A 167 -4.31 -14.99 17.62
CA TYR A 167 -5.32 -15.95 18.07
C TYR A 167 -5.66 -15.72 19.56
N THR A 168 -6.94 -15.52 19.85
CA THR A 168 -7.50 -15.63 21.21
C THR A 168 -7.99 -17.05 21.49
N ASP A 169 -8.34 -17.80 20.43
CA ASP A 169 -8.83 -19.20 20.53
C ASP A 169 -8.45 -19.97 19.26
N PRO A 170 -7.25 -20.60 19.23
CA PRO A 170 -6.79 -21.33 18.05
C PRO A 170 -7.72 -22.48 17.62
N ASP A 171 -8.45 -23.10 18.57
CA ASP A 171 -9.32 -24.25 18.28
C ASP A 171 -10.55 -23.86 17.45
N LYS A 172 -10.87 -22.58 17.40
CA LYS A 172 -11.94 -22.02 16.54
C LYS A 172 -11.49 -21.72 15.10
N GLY A 173 -10.23 -22.02 14.75
CA GLY A 173 -9.68 -21.70 13.43
C GLY A 173 -9.82 -20.21 13.09
N ALA A 174 -10.25 -19.87 11.88
CA ALA A 174 -10.41 -18.47 11.46
C ALA A 174 -11.26 -17.59 12.40
N ARG A 175 -12.24 -18.21 13.10
CA ARG A 175 -13.10 -17.52 14.08
C ARG A 175 -12.46 -17.31 15.45
N GLY A 176 -11.20 -17.71 15.62
CA GLY A 176 -10.43 -17.46 16.83
C GLY A 176 -9.45 -16.29 16.72
N ILE A 177 -9.37 -15.62 15.57
CA ILE A 177 -8.48 -14.47 15.33
C ILE A 177 -9.14 -13.20 15.87
N THR A 178 -8.35 -12.40 16.57
CA THR A 178 -8.77 -11.11 17.15
C THR A 178 -7.73 -10.02 16.84
N PRO A 179 -8.13 -8.82 16.41
CA PRO A 179 -7.23 -7.72 16.19
C PRO A 179 -7.15 -6.82 17.41
N PHE A 180 -5.96 -6.24 17.61
CA PHE A 180 -5.64 -5.36 18.73
C PHE A 180 -4.92 -4.10 18.25
N VAL A 181 -5.11 -3.00 18.97
CA VAL A 181 -4.28 -1.81 18.84
C VAL A 181 -3.12 -1.91 19.83
N VAL A 182 -1.90 -1.86 19.31
CA VAL A 182 -0.66 -1.84 20.08
C VAL A 182 0.00 -0.48 19.92
N GLU A 183 0.35 0.16 21.04
CA GLU A 183 1.05 1.45 21.05
C GLU A 183 2.55 1.24 20.99
N LYS A 184 3.27 2.18 20.37
CA LYS A 184 4.72 2.21 20.40
C LYS A 184 5.24 2.22 21.85
N GLY A 185 6.24 1.38 22.12
CA GLY A 185 6.82 1.28 23.48
C GLY A 185 5.98 0.45 24.46
N ALA A 186 4.93 -0.25 24.00
CA ALA A 186 4.20 -1.18 24.86
C ALA A 186 5.14 -2.24 25.47
N GLN A 187 4.90 -2.58 26.74
CA GLN A 187 5.72 -3.57 27.45
C GLN A 187 5.65 -4.92 26.75
N GLY A 188 6.79 -5.50 26.42
CA GLY A 188 6.88 -6.77 25.69
C GLY A 188 6.93 -6.63 24.17
N LEU A 189 6.95 -5.40 23.63
CA LEU A 189 7.17 -5.14 22.20
C LEU A 189 8.62 -4.76 21.94
N SER A 190 9.27 -5.46 21.02
CA SER A 190 10.58 -5.06 20.49
C SER A 190 10.63 -5.22 18.97
N TYR A 191 11.62 -4.60 18.35
CA TYR A 191 11.73 -4.50 16.90
C TYR A 191 13.03 -5.14 16.42
N GLY A 192 12.95 -5.87 15.30
CA GLY A 192 14.11 -6.32 14.56
C GLY A 192 14.74 -5.19 13.75
N ARG A 193 15.79 -5.53 13.02
CA ARG A 193 16.43 -4.60 12.09
C ARG A 193 15.47 -4.22 10.95
N ASN A 194 15.72 -3.05 10.36
CA ASN A 194 15.08 -2.71 9.10
C ASN A 194 15.62 -3.58 7.96
N GLU A 195 14.70 -4.13 7.15
CA GLU A 195 15.05 -5.05 6.09
C GLU A 195 15.76 -4.36 4.92
N ASN A 196 16.85 -4.96 4.43
CA ASN A 196 17.54 -4.51 3.21
C ASN A 196 16.83 -5.08 1.98
N LYS A 197 16.04 -4.25 1.32
CA LYS A 197 15.13 -4.67 0.25
C LYS A 197 15.69 -4.42 -1.14
N MET A 198 15.19 -5.17 -2.12
CA MET A 198 15.45 -4.99 -3.56
C MET A 198 14.97 -3.63 -4.05
N GLY A 199 13.74 -3.25 -3.69
CA GLY A 199 13.05 -2.01 -4.10
C GLY A 199 12.21 -1.45 -2.97
N MET A 200 11.53 -0.31 -3.23
CA MET A 200 10.78 0.46 -2.23
C MET A 200 11.60 0.70 -0.96
N ARG A 201 12.87 1.04 -1.14
CA ARG A 201 13.88 1.02 -0.08
C ARG A 201 13.67 2.11 0.95
N GLY A 202 13.01 3.21 0.59
CA GLY A 202 12.63 4.29 1.50
C GLY A 202 11.41 4.00 2.39
N SER A 203 10.70 2.89 2.17
CA SER A 203 9.63 2.44 3.05
C SER A 203 10.20 1.43 4.05
N ILE A 204 10.26 1.80 5.33
CA ILE A 204 10.81 0.93 6.39
C ILE A 204 9.93 -0.31 6.57
N ASN A 205 10.61 -1.44 6.76
CA ASN A 205 9.97 -2.74 6.97
C ASN A 205 10.79 -3.51 8.02
N SER A 206 10.14 -3.99 9.08
CA SER A 206 10.83 -4.64 10.20
C SER A 206 10.06 -5.85 10.73
N GLU A 207 10.75 -6.66 11.53
CA GLU A 207 10.13 -7.67 12.37
C GLU A 207 9.63 -7.04 13.67
N LEU A 208 8.60 -7.65 14.27
CA LEU A 208 8.11 -7.35 15.61
C LEU A 208 8.24 -8.62 16.46
N PHE A 209 8.87 -8.51 17.62
CA PHE A 209 8.93 -9.57 18.63
C PHE A 209 7.98 -9.23 19.77
N LEU A 210 7.15 -10.19 20.13
CA LEU A 210 6.07 -10.05 21.10
C LEU A 210 6.35 -11.04 22.24
N GLU A 211 6.86 -10.54 23.36
CA GLU A 211 7.23 -11.33 24.53
C GLU A 211 6.31 -10.95 25.70
N ASP A 212 5.18 -11.69 25.82
CA ASP A 212 4.12 -11.36 26.76
C ASP A 212 3.69 -9.90 26.65
N LEU A 213 3.59 -9.40 25.42
CA LEU A 213 3.16 -8.04 25.10
C LEU A 213 1.84 -7.73 25.78
N VAL A 214 1.86 -6.74 26.65
CA VAL A 214 0.70 -6.32 27.46
C VAL A 214 -0.21 -5.41 26.66
N VAL A 215 -1.45 -5.84 26.44
CA VAL A 215 -2.47 -5.08 25.71
C VAL A 215 -3.75 -5.01 26.56
N PRO A 216 -4.22 -3.81 26.97
CA PRO A 216 -5.49 -3.65 27.68
C PRO A 216 -6.69 -4.10 26.86
N ALA A 217 -7.75 -4.57 27.52
CA ALA A 217 -8.96 -5.07 26.85
C ALA A 217 -9.63 -4.03 25.97
N GLU A 218 -9.58 -2.76 26.36
CA GLU A 218 -10.11 -1.64 25.59
C GLU A 218 -9.39 -1.38 24.28
N ASN A 219 -8.18 -1.91 24.10
CA ASN A 219 -7.43 -1.82 22.86
C ASN A 219 -7.74 -2.96 21.88
N ARG A 220 -8.68 -3.86 22.22
CA ARG A 220 -9.20 -4.86 21.28
C ARG A 220 -10.10 -4.20 20.23
N ILE A 221 -9.90 -4.55 18.97
CA ILE A 221 -10.73 -4.07 17.86
C ILE A 221 -11.90 -5.05 17.68
N GLY A 222 -13.12 -4.60 17.95
CA GLY A 222 -14.32 -5.44 17.87
C GLY A 222 -14.42 -6.47 19.01
N ARG A 223 -15.08 -7.61 18.75
CA ARG A 223 -15.22 -8.73 19.70
C ARG A 223 -14.16 -9.79 19.43
N GLU A 224 -13.89 -10.62 20.42
CA GLU A 224 -13.04 -11.80 20.21
C GLU A 224 -13.62 -12.66 19.09
N GLY A 225 -12.74 -13.05 18.16
CA GLY A 225 -13.10 -13.87 17.00
C GLY A 225 -13.64 -13.12 15.79
N ASP A 226 -13.89 -11.81 15.88
CA ASP A 226 -14.33 -11.00 14.73
C ASP A 226 -13.17 -10.68 13.75
N GLY A 227 -11.94 -11.09 14.08
CA GLY A 227 -10.72 -10.66 13.38
C GLY A 227 -10.65 -11.05 11.92
N ILE A 228 -11.18 -12.22 11.53
CA ILE A 228 -11.10 -12.64 10.13
C ILE A 228 -11.90 -11.72 9.20
N GLY A 229 -13.08 -11.26 9.63
CA GLY A 229 -13.89 -10.32 8.87
C GLY A 229 -13.21 -8.97 8.72
N ASN A 230 -12.66 -8.45 9.82
CA ASN A 230 -11.88 -7.21 9.84
C ASN A 230 -10.64 -7.31 8.95
N LEU A 231 -9.87 -8.40 9.07
CA LEU A 231 -8.69 -8.70 8.25
C LEU A 231 -9.03 -8.73 6.75
N MET A 232 -10.07 -9.46 6.35
CA MET A 232 -10.44 -9.58 4.95
C MET A 232 -10.95 -8.26 4.36
N SER A 233 -11.74 -7.50 5.11
CA SER A 233 -12.20 -6.16 4.69
C SER A 233 -11.01 -5.22 4.46
N THR A 234 -10.06 -5.19 5.41
CA THR A 234 -8.82 -4.42 5.29
C THR A 234 -8.02 -4.85 4.08
N LEU A 235 -7.71 -6.15 3.92
CA LEU A 235 -6.91 -6.65 2.80
C LEU A 235 -7.55 -6.38 1.43
N ASN A 236 -8.88 -6.43 1.31
CA ASN A 236 -9.55 -6.11 0.06
C ASN A 236 -9.30 -4.65 -0.35
N THR A 237 -9.37 -3.74 0.61
CA THR A 237 -9.08 -2.31 0.40
C THR A 237 -7.59 -2.08 0.09
N CYS A 238 -6.68 -2.73 0.82
CA CYS A 238 -5.24 -2.65 0.58
C CYS A 238 -4.86 -3.10 -0.84
N ARG A 239 -5.54 -4.11 -1.40
CA ARG A 239 -5.36 -4.57 -2.79
C ARG A 239 -5.66 -3.48 -3.81
N LEU A 240 -6.70 -2.67 -3.57
CA LEU A 240 -7.03 -1.51 -4.39
C LEU A 240 -5.87 -0.51 -4.40
N PHE A 241 -5.32 -0.19 -3.23
CA PHE A 241 -4.23 0.79 -3.11
C PHE A 241 -2.93 0.28 -3.76
N ALA A 242 -2.65 -1.02 -3.61
CA ALA A 242 -1.55 -1.65 -4.33
C ALA A 242 -1.72 -1.58 -5.86
N ALA A 243 -2.95 -1.72 -6.37
CA ALA A 243 -3.25 -1.55 -7.79
C ALA A 243 -3.01 -0.09 -8.25
N ALA A 244 -3.46 0.89 -7.48
CA ALA A 244 -3.25 2.31 -7.77
C ALA A 244 -1.75 2.67 -7.78
N GLN A 245 -0.96 2.14 -6.83
CA GLN A 245 0.49 2.31 -6.81
C GLN A 245 1.14 1.71 -8.07
N ALA A 246 0.69 0.53 -8.51
CA ALA A 246 1.21 -0.11 -9.72
C ALA A 246 0.91 0.72 -10.97
N VAL A 247 -0.31 1.27 -11.08
CA VAL A 247 -0.72 2.13 -12.20
C VAL A 247 0.14 3.39 -12.24
N GLY A 248 0.34 4.05 -11.09
CA GLY A 248 1.19 5.24 -11.00
C GLY A 248 2.64 4.95 -11.39
N LEU A 249 3.20 3.87 -10.87
CA LEU A 249 4.57 3.46 -11.20
C LEU A 249 4.75 3.15 -12.69
N ALA A 250 3.79 2.46 -13.30
CA ALA A 250 3.78 2.21 -14.74
C ALA A 250 3.71 3.50 -15.56
N GLN A 251 2.84 4.43 -15.17
CA GLN A 251 2.72 5.73 -15.83
C GLN A 251 4.02 6.52 -15.73
N GLY A 252 4.64 6.59 -14.55
CA GLY A 252 5.93 7.26 -14.36
C GLY A 252 7.03 6.68 -15.25
N ALA A 253 7.07 5.35 -15.38
CA ALA A 253 8.05 4.69 -16.27
C ALA A 253 7.80 5.01 -17.76
N ILE A 254 6.53 5.11 -18.18
CA ILE A 254 6.17 5.56 -19.54
C ILE A 254 6.65 6.99 -19.76
N ASP A 255 6.37 7.90 -18.83
CA ASP A 255 6.71 9.32 -18.96
C ASP A 255 8.22 9.51 -19.13
N GLU A 256 9.05 8.81 -18.34
CA GLU A 256 10.51 8.85 -18.43
C GLU A 256 11.01 8.23 -19.76
N ALA A 257 10.46 7.08 -20.17
CA ALA A 257 10.84 6.44 -21.44
C ALA A 257 10.49 7.31 -22.65
N VAL A 258 9.31 7.94 -22.65
CA VAL A 258 8.87 8.86 -23.71
C VAL A 258 9.74 10.11 -23.77
N ALA A 259 10.04 10.70 -22.61
CA ALA A 259 10.92 11.89 -22.54
C ALA A 259 12.31 11.58 -23.10
N TYR A 260 12.89 10.44 -22.71
CA TYR A 260 14.17 9.97 -23.24
C TYR A 260 14.11 9.69 -24.75
N ALA A 261 13.10 8.97 -25.22
CA ALA A 261 12.97 8.58 -26.62
C ALA A 261 12.87 9.81 -27.57
N LYS A 262 12.28 10.90 -27.12
CA LYS A 262 12.20 12.16 -27.88
C LYS A 262 13.55 12.87 -28.03
N GLN A 263 14.47 12.70 -27.10
CA GLN A 263 15.77 13.38 -27.06
C GLN A 263 16.90 12.51 -27.62
N ARG A 264 16.85 11.20 -27.42
CA ARG A 264 17.90 10.29 -27.83
C ARG A 264 17.92 10.12 -29.34
N VAL A 265 19.04 10.49 -29.98
CA VAL A 265 19.24 10.36 -31.44
C VAL A 265 20.09 9.12 -31.72
N GLN A 266 19.59 8.24 -32.57
CA GLN A 266 20.29 7.11 -33.19
C GLN A 266 19.82 6.96 -34.65
N PHE A 267 20.65 6.42 -35.51
CA PHE A 267 20.35 6.30 -36.94
C PHE A 267 19.94 7.63 -37.59
N GLY A 268 20.53 8.75 -37.12
CA GLY A 268 20.29 10.11 -37.64
C GLY A 268 18.95 10.75 -37.23
N GLN A 269 18.18 10.15 -36.31
CA GLN A 269 16.88 10.67 -35.87
C GLN A 269 16.59 10.32 -34.41
N PRO A 270 15.66 11.04 -33.72
CA PRO A 270 15.16 10.62 -32.42
C PRO A 270 14.60 9.19 -32.46
N ILE A 271 14.93 8.38 -31.44
CA ILE A 271 14.47 6.98 -31.40
C ILE A 271 12.94 6.89 -31.29
N ALA A 272 12.25 7.93 -30.86
CA ALA A 272 10.79 8.03 -30.90
C ALA A 272 10.20 7.88 -32.32
N LYS A 273 10.99 8.05 -33.38
CA LYS A 273 10.58 7.84 -34.79
C LYS A 273 10.74 6.39 -35.25
N LEU A 274 11.39 5.54 -34.46
CA LEU A 274 11.56 4.13 -34.79
C LEU A 274 10.28 3.35 -34.47
N GLN A 275 9.77 2.60 -35.44
CA GLN A 275 8.49 1.90 -35.31
C GLN A 275 8.46 0.92 -34.12
N SER A 276 9.56 0.20 -33.85
CA SER A 276 9.67 -0.72 -32.72
C SER A 276 9.49 0.00 -31.37
N ILE A 277 10.08 1.20 -31.21
CA ILE A 277 9.92 2.01 -30.00
C ILE A 277 8.48 2.50 -29.86
N GLN A 278 7.85 2.93 -30.96
CA GLN A 278 6.45 3.35 -30.96
C GLN A 278 5.51 2.21 -30.54
N PHE A 279 5.74 0.99 -31.00
CA PHE A 279 4.95 -0.18 -30.61
C PHE A 279 5.12 -0.51 -29.14
N MET A 280 6.35 -0.51 -28.62
CA MET A 280 6.59 -0.71 -27.19
C MET A 280 5.84 0.31 -26.33
N ILE A 281 5.96 1.61 -26.65
CA ILE A 281 5.26 2.68 -25.91
C ILE A 281 3.72 2.53 -26.03
N ALA A 282 3.20 2.15 -27.19
CA ALA A 282 1.77 1.93 -27.38
C ALA A 282 1.24 0.78 -26.50
N ASP A 283 1.96 -0.35 -26.44
CA ASP A 283 1.62 -1.50 -25.60
C ASP A 283 1.69 -1.16 -24.11
N MET A 284 2.73 -0.41 -23.69
CA MET A 284 2.87 0.09 -22.33
C MET A 284 1.68 0.99 -21.94
N ALA A 285 1.32 1.93 -22.80
CA ALA A 285 0.23 2.87 -22.57
C ALA A 285 -1.14 2.16 -22.50
N ALA A 286 -1.43 1.28 -23.48
CA ALA A 286 -2.69 0.54 -23.53
C ALA A 286 -2.88 -0.37 -22.30
N GLY A 287 -1.81 -1.08 -21.90
CA GLY A 287 -1.85 -1.93 -20.71
C GLY A 287 -2.05 -1.15 -19.43
N THR A 288 -1.38 0.00 -19.28
CA THR A 288 -1.51 0.88 -18.11
C THR A 288 -2.91 1.46 -18.01
N GLU A 289 -3.50 1.91 -19.13
CA GLU A 289 -4.84 2.47 -19.14
C GLU A 289 -5.92 1.41 -18.81
N ALA A 290 -5.78 0.19 -19.34
CA ALA A 290 -6.68 -0.91 -18.98
C ALA A 290 -6.60 -1.24 -17.47
N ALA A 291 -5.40 -1.26 -16.89
CA ALA A 291 -5.20 -1.45 -15.45
C ALA A 291 -5.79 -0.32 -14.62
N ARG A 292 -5.64 0.94 -15.05
CA ARG A 292 -6.20 2.14 -14.40
C ARG A 292 -7.73 2.08 -14.35
N LEU A 293 -8.37 1.80 -15.49
CA LEU A 293 -9.83 1.71 -15.57
C LEU A 293 -10.38 0.63 -14.63
N LEU A 294 -9.73 -0.53 -14.55
CA LEU A 294 -10.11 -1.61 -13.64
C LEU A 294 -9.91 -1.21 -12.17
N THR A 295 -8.82 -0.51 -11.86
CA THR A 295 -8.52 -0.02 -10.51
C THR A 295 -9.56 0.99 -10.05
N TYR A 296 -9.89 1.96 -10.89
CA TYR A 296 -10.88 2.97 -10.56
C TYR A 296 -12.29 2.40 -10.46
N GLN A 297 -12.62 1.40 -11.27
CA GLN A 297 -13.89 0.70 -11.14
C GLN A 297 -13.98 -0.08 -9.81
N ALA A 298 -12.89 -0.71 -9.35
CA ALA A 298 -12.84 -1.37 -8.06
C ALA A 298 -13.03 -0.38 -6.89
N ALA A 299 -12.42 0.81 -6.98
CA ALA A 299 -12.60 1.90 -6.02
C ALA A 299 -14.07 2.35 -5.93
N ARG A 300 -14.70 2.58 -7.08
CA ARG A 300 -16.11 2.96 -7.13
C ARG A 300 -17.05 1.93 -6.51
N TYR A 301 -16.75 0.64 -6.65
CA TYR A 301 -17.56 -0.39 -5.99
C TYR A 301 -17.49 -0.31 -4.47
N ILE A 302 -16.36 0.12 -3.91
CA ILE A 302 -16.25 0.38 -2.46
C ILE A 302 -17.07 1.62 -2.10
N ASP A 303 -16.89 2.73 -2.83
CA ASP A 303 -17.59 4.00 -2.59
C ASP A 303 -19.12 3.87 -2.73
N GLU A 304 -19.58 3.03 -3.64
CA GLU A 304 -21.00 2.74 -3.88
C GLU A 304 -21.59 1.68 -2.93
N GLY A 305 -20.81 1.16 -1.96
CA GLY A 305 -21.26 0.13 -1.02
C GLY A 305 -21.55 -1.24 -1.64
N LYS A 306 -21.03 -1.53 -2.84
CA LYS A 306 -21.21 -2.81 -3.54
C LYS A 306 -20.27 -3.89 -3.00
N HIS A 307 -20.33 -4.13 -1.69
CA HIS A 307 -19.39 -4.97 -0.96
C HIS A 307 -19.21 -6.38 -1.53
N HIS A 308 -20.26 -6.96 -2.14
CA HIS A 308 -20.20 -8.28 -2.77
C HIS A 308 -19.30 -8.34 -4.01
N LEU A 309 -18.99 -7.20 -4.65
CA LEU A 309 -18.09 -7.12 -5.80
C LEU A 309 -16.64 -6.84 -5.39
N VAL A 310 -16.43 -6.25 -4.21
CA VAL A 310 -15.13 -5.75 -3.76
C VAL A 310 -14.03 -6.82 -3.77
N PRO A 311 -14.23 -8.03 -3.20
CA PRO A 311 -13.16 -9.05 -3.19
C PRO A 311 -12.66 -9.40 -4.58
N LYS A 312 -13.60 -9.63 -5.51
CA LYS A 312 -13.30 -9.98 -6.90
C LYS A 312 -12.57 -8.86 -7.64
N PHE A 313 -13.14 -7.64 -7.62
CA PHE A 313 -12.62 -6.55 -8.44
C PHE A 313 -11.32 -5.97 -7.89
N CYS A 314 -11.14 -5.88 -6.56
CA CYS A 314 -9.88 -5.47 -5.97
C CYS A 314 -8.76 -6.49 -6.23
N ALA A 315 -9.06 -7.80 -6.19
CA ALA A 315 -8.10 -8.81 -6.56
C ALA A 315 -7.73 -8.76 -8.05
N MET A 316 -8.71 -8.59 -8.95
CA MET A 316 -8.47 -8.41 -10.40
C MET A 316 -7.61 -7.18 -10.68
N ALA A 317 -7.96 -6.03 -10.09
CA ALA A 317 -7.21 -4.79 -10.25
C ALA A 317 -5.76 -4.96 -9.81
N LYS A 318 -5.55 -5.57 -8.63
CA LYS A 318 -4.21 -5.75 -8.06
C LYS A 318 -3.30 -6.61 -8.95
N PHE A 319 -3.72 -7.80 -9.39
CA PHE A 319 -2.82 -8.64 -10.17
C PHE A 319 -2.61 -8.12 -11.59
N ILE A 320 -3.65 -7.56 -12.24
CA ILE A 320 -3.53 -6.96 -13.57
C ILE A 320 -2.59 -5.75 -13.52
N ALA A 321 -2.82 -4.82 -12.57
CA ALA A 321 -2.00 -3.61 -12.48
C ALA A 321 -0.53 -3.94 -12.15
N SER A 322 -0.28 -4.87 -11.21
CA SER A 322 1.10 -5.21 -10.84
C SER A 322 1.85 -6.02 -11.91
N ASP A 323 1.18 -6.91 -12.65
CA ASP A 323 1.79 -7.61 -13.79
C ASP A 323 2.06 -6.61 -14.92
N THR A 324 1.18 -5.65 -15.16
CA THR A 324 1.37 -4.55 -16.12
C THR A 324 2.55 -3.67 -15.71
N ALA A 325 2.62 -3.23 -14.45
CA ALA A 325 3.69 -2.38 -13.95
C ALA A 325 5.07 -3.07 -14.10
N MET A 326 5.17 -4.35 -13.78
CA MET A 326 6.41 -5.10 -13.94
C MET A 326 6.86 -5.15 -15.40
N ARG A 327 5.93 -5.40 -16.34
CA ARG A 327 6.21 -5.39 -17.78
C ARG A 327 6.63 -3.99 -18.25
N VAL A 328 5.83 -2.97 -17.93
CA VAL A 328 6.04 -1.59 -18.37
C VAL A 328 7.37 -1.04 -17.88
N THR A 329 7.71 -1.26 -16.61
CA THR A 329 9.00 -0.80 -16.06
C THR A 329 10.19 -1.53 -16.68
N THR A 330 10.05 -2.81 -17.01
CA THR A 330 11.07 -3.58 -17.77
C THR A 330 11.23 -3.04 -19.18
N ASP A 331 10.14 -2.77 -19.88
CA ASP A 331 10.14 -2.20 -21.23
C ASP A 331 10.69 -0.77 -21.23
N ALA A 332 10.46 0.02 -20.19
CA ALA A 332 11.04 1.37 -20.05
C ALA A 332 12.57 1.30 -19.95
N VAL A 333 13.13 0.35 -19.18
CA VAL A 333 14.58 0.09 -19.16
C VAL A 333 15.06 -0.29 -20.55
N GLN A 334 14.35 -1.15 -21.26
CA GLN A 334 14.71 -1.58 -22.62
C GLN A 334 14.69 -0.42 -23.62
N VAL A 335 13.68 0.47 -23.57
CA VAL A 335 13.59 1.66 -24.44
C VAL A 335 14.79 2.58 -24.23
N MET A 336 15.26 2.74 -23.00
CA MET A 336 16.40 3.58 -22.66
C MET A 336 17.76 2.90 -22.91
N GLY A 337 17.75 1.56 -23.14
CA GLY A 337 18.95 0.78 -23.39
C GLY A 337 19.96 0.84 -22.23
N GLY A 338 21.25 0.96 -22.50
CA GLY A 338 22.28 0.99 -21.46
C GLY A 338 22.09 2.08 -20.42
N TYR A 339 21.53 3.23 -20.79
CA TYR A 339 21.21 4.30 -19.84
C TYR A 339 20.10 3.92 -18.87
N GLY A 340 19.09 3.14 -19.32
CA GLY A 340 18.03 2.65 -18.45
C GLY A 340 18.51 1.67 -17.38
N TYR A 341 19.70 1.10 -17.54
CA TYR A 341 20.33 0.20 -16.59
C TYR A 341 21.20 0.90 -15.53
N MET A 342 21.46 2.22 -15.73
CA MET A 342 22.26 3.03 -14.83
C MET A 342 21.39 3.76 -13.79
N LYS A 343 21.91 3.88 -12.56
CA LYS A 343 21.22 4.53 -11.43
C LYS A 343 20.99 6.04 -11.62
N ASP A 344 21.65 6.67 -12.59
CA ASP A 344 21.44 8.06 -12.97
C ASP A 344 20.04 8.33 -13.54
N PHE A 345 19.32 7.26 -13.93
CA PHE A 345 17.97 7.30 -14.47
C PHE A 345 17.00 6.53 -13.58
N PRO A 346 15.75 6.99 -13.43
CA PRO A 346 14.83 6.43 -12.43
C PRO A 346 14.25 5.05 -12.81
N VAL A 347 14.31 4.64 -14.07
CA VAL A 347 13.56 3.46 -14.56
C VAL A 347 14.08 2.14 -13.98
N GLU A 348 15.38 2.02 -13.65
CA GLU A 348 15.92 0.83 -13.01
C GLU A 348 15.34 0.67 -11.58
N ARG A 349 15.21 1.78 -10.82
CA ARG A 349 14.57 1.80 -9.51
C ARG A 349 13.10 1.43 -9.63
N MET A 350 12.39 2.00 -10.63
CA MET A 350 10.99 1.71 -10.87
C MET A 350 10.77 0.22 -11.17
N MET A 351 11.68 -0.43 -11.91
CA MET A 351 11.62 -1.87 -12.16
C MET A 351 11.82 -2.70 -10.88
N ARG A 352 12.77 -2.32 -10.01
CA ARG A 352 12.96 -2.98 -8.70
C ARG A 352 11.74 -2.81 -7.81
N ASP A 353 11.15 -1.62 -7.78
CA ASP A 353 9.97 -1.30 -6.99
C ASP A 353 8.73 -2.07 -7.45
N ALA A 354 8.53 -2.21 -8.77
CA ALA A 354 7.39 -2.91 -9.35
C ALA A 354 7.29 -4.36 -8.89
N LYS A 355 8.43 -5.03 -8.64
CA LYS A 355 8.43 -6.43 -8.25
C LYS A 355 7.72 -6.70 -6.94
N LEU A 356 7.82 -5.81 -5.95
CA LEU A 356 7.16 -5.98 -4.67
C LEU A 356 5.64 -6.02 -4.83
N ILE A 357 5.08 -5.25 -5.78
CA ILE A 357 3.62 -5.15 -5.93
C ILE A 357 3.00 -6.49 -6.38
N GLN A 358 3.75 -7.36 -7.04
CA GLN A 358 3.29 -8.73 -7.36
C GLN A 358 3.21 -9.65 -6.14
N ILE A 359 3.85 -9.27 -5.01
CA ILE A 359 4.09 -10.14 -3.85
C ILE A 359 3.24 -9.71 -2.65
N TYR A 360 3.31 -8.45 -2.24
CA TYR A 360 2.70 -7.97 -0.99
C TYR A 360 1.17 -7.85 -1.10
N THR A 361 0.50 -7.71 0.03
CA THR A 361 -0.97 -7.63 0.16
C THR A 361 -1.70 -8.81 -0.50
N GLY A 362 -1.00 -9.95 -0.54
CA GLY A 362 -1.38 -11.19 -1.23
C GLY A 362 -0.73 -11.30 -2.61
N THR A 363 -0.03 -12.42 -2.82
CA THR A 363 0.65 -12.68 -4.11
C THR A 363 -0.34 -12.70 -5.27
N ASN A 364 0.14 -12.47 -6.50
CA ASN A 364 -0.72 -12.53 -7.69
C ASN A 364 -1.33 -13.92 -7.90
N GLN A 365 -0.72 -14.99 -7.36
CA GLN A 365 -1.30 -16.34 -7.30
C GLN A 365 -2.52 -16.37 -6.38
N ILE A 366 -2.42 -15.78 -5.19
CA ILE A 366 -3.55 -15.64 -4.26
C ILE A 366 -4.66 -14.77 -4.87
N MET A 367 -4.33 -13.70 -5.59
CA MET A 367 -5.34 -12.87 -6.26
C MET A 367 -6.12 -13.68 -7.30
N ARG A 368 -5.45 -14.51 -8.10
CA ARG A 368 -6.11 -15.39 -9.07
C ARG A 368 -6.99 -16.43 -8.38
N LEU A 369 -6.56 -16.96 -7.23
CA LEU A 369 -7.38 -17.87 -6.42
C LEU A 369 -8.64 -17.17 -5.89
N VAL A 370 -8.52 -15.93 -5.37
CA VAL A 370 -9.68 -15.13 -4.92
C VAL A 370 -10.66 -14.92 -6.06
N VAL A 371 -10.19 -14.48 -7.23
CA VAL A 371 -11.05 -14.27 -8.40
C VAL A 371 -11.75 -15.56 -8.83
N GLY A 372 -11.02 -16.69 -8.87
CA GLY A 372 -11.58 -17.99 -9.21
C GLY A 372 -12.71 -18.40 -8.25
N ARG A 373 -12.46 -18.28 -6.94
CA ARG A 373 -13.48 -18.57 -5.91
C ARG A 373 -14.72 -17.69 -6.06
N GLU A 374 -14.54 -16.40 -6.31
CA GLU A 374 -15.67 -15.47 -6.51
C GLU A 374 -16.48 -15.78 -7.79
N ILE A 375 -15.85 -16.28 -8.86
CA ILE A 375 -16.54 -16.68 -10.08
C ILE A 375 -17.34 -17.97 -9.87
N PHE A 376 -16.73 -18.97 -9.26
CA PHE A 376 -17.36 -20.25 -9.00
C PHE A 376 -18.25 -20.27 -7.75
N LYS A 377 -18.16 -19.24 -6.89
CA LYS A 377 -18.86 -19.16 -5.59
C LYS A 377 -18.58 -20.34 -4.68
N VAL A 378 -17.30 -20.76 -4.62
CA VAL A 378 -16.80 -21.87 -3.79
C VAL A 378 -15.85 -21.38 -2.69
#